data_dda0b51fab7172bc675a7afc26a53f64
#
_entry.id   dda0b51fab7172bc675a7afc26a53f64
#
_cell.length_a   1.000
_cell.length_b   1.000
_cell.length_c   1.000
_cell.angle_alpha   90.00
_cell.angle_beta   90.00
_cell.angle_gamma   90.00
#
_symmetry.space_group_name_H-M   'P 1'
#
loop_
_entity.id
_entity.type
_entity.pdbx_description
1 polymer ?
#
loop_
_entity_poly.entity_id
_entity_poly.type
_entity_poly.pdbx_seq_one_letter_code
_entity_poly.pdbx_strand_id
1 'polypeptide(L)'
;MASLWRSNIRNASNSANTETSFLQELLKLDLRVKNCIQDIQNDCDSREQFNAINLEAAESMQKFKKTLEALKSFAKEQDKTEDRERLLRKVDDCVLGMKLNINALRKASLAVEKSIDDQYRERLLSGGHVKQRGRADKETLLRSTSGMTENLFTISRLMADQVKHSENALDLLVSRMHVTKWHGCRKG
;
A
#
# COMPACT_ATOMS: atom_id res chain seq x y z
N MET A 1 -16.71 33.40 28.11
CA MET A 1 -17.57 32.29 27.60
C MET A 1 -17.59 32.25 26.06
N ALA A 2 -17.92 33.36 25.34
CA ALA A 2 -18.01 33.38 23.88
C ALA A 2 -16.68 33.15 23.13
N SER A 3 -15.53 33.50 23.71
CA SER A 3 -14.19 33.29 23.10
C SER A 3 -13.78 31.81 23.09
N LEU A 4 -14.04 31.08 24.16
CA LEU A 4 -13.79 29.65 24.27
C LEU A 4 -14.66 28.84 23.32
N TRP A 5 -15.91 29.25 23.12
CA TRP A 5 -16.84 28.60 22.19
C TRP A 5 -16.39 28.78 20.74
N ARG A 6 -15.94 29.97 20.35
CA ARG A 6 -15.39 30.23 19.01
C ARG A 6 -14.08 29.50 18.73
N SER A 7 -13.21 29.30 19.72
CA SER A 7 -11.97 28.52 19.55
C SER A 7 -12.27 27.03 19.37
N ASN A 8 -13.23 26.48 20.09
CA ASN A 8 -13.65 25.08 19.94
C ASN A 8 -14.29 24.79 18.57
N ILE A 9 -15.11 25.68 18.06
CA ILE A 9 -15.68 25.52 16.70
C ILE A 9 -14.59 25.58 15.64
N ARG A 10 -13.64 26.49 15.76
CA ARG A 10 -12.53 26.62 14.81
C ARG A 10 -11.61 25.39 14.84
N ASN A 11 -11.32 24.84 16.00
CA ASN A 11 -10.54 23.62 16.14
C ASN A 11 -11.26 22.41 15.56
N ALA A 12 -12.57 22.28 15.76
CA ALA A 12 -13.37 21.21 15.20
C ALA A 12 -13.43 21.28 13.66
N SER A 13 -13.58 22.49 13.08
CA SER A 13 -13.57 22.65 11.62
C SER A 13 -12.20 22.36 11.00
N ASN A 14 -11.11 22.74 11.66
CA ASN A 14 -9.75 22.43 11.21
C ASN A 14 -9.47 20.92 11.27
N SER A 15 -9.91 20.26 12.32
CA SER A 15 -9.79 18.80 12.48
C SER A 15 -10.55 18.05 11.38
N ALA A 16 -11.78 18.45 11.07
CA ALA A 16 -12.57 17.85 9.99
C ALA A 16 -11.94 18.06 8.60
N ASN A 17 -11.37 19.23 8.34
CA ASN A 17 -10.67 19.50 7.08
C ASN A 17 -9.41 18.67 6.94
N THR A 18 -8.68 18.45 8.02
CA THR A 18 -7.46 17.63 8.04
C THR A 18 -7.81 16.15 7.81
N GLU A 19 -8.85 15.63 8.45
CA GLU A 19 -9.37 14.28 8.23
C GLU A 19 -9.72 14.05 6.75
N THR A 20 -10.52 14.96 6.19
CA THR A 20 -10.95 14.86 4.78
C THR A 20 -9.76 14.90 3.82
N SER A 21 -8.75 15.72 4.09
CA SER A 21 -7.54 15.80 3.29
C SER A 21 -6.77 14.47 3.29
N PHE A 22 -6.56 13.83 4.44
CA PHE A 22 -5.91 12.52 4.52
C PHE A 22 -6.70 11.43 3.77
N LEU A 23 -8.02 11.40 3.94
CA LEU A 23 -8.87 10.41 3.28
C LEU A 23 -8.91 10.59 1.77
N GLN A 24 -8.93 11.83 1.28
CA GLN A 24 -8.86 12.12 -0.15
C GLN A 24 -7.52 11.69 -0.76
N GLU A 25 -6.42 11.94 -0.05
CA GLU A 25 -5.09 11.53 -0.51
C GLU A 25 -4.97 10.00 -0.53
N LEU A 26 -5.45 9.30 0.51
CA LEU A 26 -5.49 7.84 0.53
C LEU A 26 -6.33 7.27 -0.61
N LEU A 27 -7.48 7.87 -0.90
CA LEU A 27 -8.33 7.46 -2.02
C LEU A 27 -7.64 7.64 -3.38
N LYS A 28 -6.95 8.77 -3.60
CA LYS A 28 -6.18 9.00 -4.83
C LYS A 28 -5.08 7.96 -5.01
N LEU A 29 -4.34 7.66 -3.93
CA LEU A 29 -3.27 6.67 -3.98
C LEU A 29 -3.80 5.25 -4.19
N ASP A 30 -4.95 4.90 -3.59
CA ASP A 30 -5.64 3.62 -3.80
C ASP A 30 -6.05 3.45 -5.27
N LEU A 31 -6.67 4.47 -5.85
CA LEU A 31 -7.05 4.47 -7.27
C LEU A 31 -5.82 4.36 -8.19
N ARG A 32 -4.74 5.05 -7.86
CA ARG A 32 -3.50 4.98 -8.64
C ARG A 32 -2.91 3.57 -8.65
N VAL A 33 -2.86 2.91 -7.50
CA VAL A 33 -2.41 1.51 -7.41
C VAL A 33 -3.32 0.58 -8.21
N LYS A 34 -4.64 0.77 -8.15
CA LYS A 34 -5.61 -0.01 -8.94
C LYS A 34 -5.44 0.19 -10.44
N ASN A 35 -5.18 1.42 -10.88
CA ASN A 35 -4.87 1.70 -12.28
C ASN A 35 -3.59 0.99 -12.70
N CYS A 36 -2.49 1.07 -11.92
CA CYS A 36 -1.28 0.31 -12.21
C CYS A 36 -1.54 -1.20 -12.34
N ILE A 37 -2.41 -1.77 -11.49
CA ILE A 37 -2.79 -3.18 -11.59
C ILE A 37 -3.52 -3.47 -12.91
N GLN A 38 -4.43 -2.60 -13.35
CA GLN A 38 -5.13 -2.73 -14.62
C GLN A 38 -4.19 -2.59 -15.82
N ASP A 39 -3.29 -1.60 -15.78
CA ASP A 39 -2.30 -1.36 -16.83
C ASP A 39 -1.37 -2.57 -16.98
N ILE A 40 -0.94 -3.18 -15.88
CA ILE A 40 -0.17 -4.42 -15.88
C ILE A 40 -0.97 -5.55 -16.55
N GLN A 41 -2.27 -5.67 -16.28
CA GLN A 41 -3.09 -6.77 -16.77
C GLN A 41 -3.46 -6.63 -18.25
N ASN A 42 -3.65 -5.41 -18.73
CA ASN A 42 -4.25 -5.16 -20.06
C ASN A 42 -3.23 -4.70 -21.11
N ASP A 43 -2.25 -3.89 -20.72
CA ASP A 43 -1.45 -3.11 -21.68
C ASP A 43 0.06 -3.37 -21.57
N CYS A 44 0.48 -4.44 -20.89
CA CYS A 44 1.87 -4.67 -20.60
C CYS A 44 2.50 -5.66 -21.58
N ASP A 45 2.94 -5.17 -22.75
CA ASP A 45 3.56 -5.98 -23.81
C ASP A 45 5.09 -6.04 -23.71
N SER A 46 5.71 -5.13 -22.96
CA SER A 46 7.16 -5.05 -22.84
C SER A 46 7.63 -5.08 -21.39
N ARG A 47 8.82 -5.67 -21.20
CA ARG A 47 9.47 -5.73 -19.87
C ARG A 47 9.80 -4.34 -19.30
N GLU A 48 10.07 -3.39 -20.18
CA GLU A 48 10.38 -2.01 -19.77
C GLU A 48 9.14 -1.30 -19.22
N GLN A 49 8.02 -1.41 -19.91
CA GLN A 49 6.72 -0.90 -19.44
C GLN A 49 6.33 -1.54 -18.11
N PHE A 50 6.46 -2.86 -18.00
CA PHE A 50 6.19 -3.60 -16.78
C PHE A 50 6.99 -3.09 -15.59
N ASN A 51 8.30 -2.88 -15.77
CA ASN A 51 9.16 -2.34 -14.72
C ASN A 51 8.78 -0.92 -14.31
N ALA A 52 8.43 -0.07 -15.28
CA ALA A 52 8.00 1.31 -15.01
C ALA A 52 6.70 1.35 -14.18
N ILE A 53 5.70 0.56 -14.56
CA ILE A 53 4.42 0.50 -13.84
C ILE A 53 4.60 -0.08 -12.44
N ASN A 54 5.42 -1.13 -12.27
CA ASN A 54 5.72 -1.69 -10.96
C ASN A 54 6.42 -0.68 -10.03
N LEU A 55 7.34 0.12 -10.58
CA LEU A 55 7.99 1.18 -9.81
C LEU A 55 6.98 2.24 -9.36
N GLU A 56 6.10 2.69 -10.26
CA GLU A 56 5.05 3.64 -9.93
C GLU A 56 4.09 3.10 -8.86
N ALA A 57 3.70 1.82 -8.96
CA ALA A 57 2.88 1.16 -7.96
C ALA A 57 3.57 1.10 -6.60
N ALA A 58 4.88 0.76 -6.56
CA ALA A 58 5.66 0.70 -5.33
C ALA A 58 5.78 2.08 -4.65
N GLU A 59 6.04 3.14 -5.43
CA GLU A 59 6.08 4.51 -4.91
C GLU A 59 4.72 4.96 -4.35
N SER A 60 3.63 4.63 -5.06
CA SER A 60 2.27 4.96 -4.64
C SER A 60 1.90 4.24 -3.34
N MET A 61 2.28 2.98 -3.19
CA MET A 61 2.10 2.22 -1.95
C MET A 61 2.93 2.78 -0.79
N GLN A 62 4.15 3.21 -1.05
CA GLN A 62 4.99 3.83 -0.01
C GLN A 62 4.40 5.15 0.47
N LYS A 63 3.87 5.99 -0.45
CA LYS A 63 3.15 7.21 -0.10
C LYS A 63 1.89 6.90 0.69
N PHE A 64 1.11 5.89 0.26
CA PHE A 64 -0.09 5.44 0.96
C PHE A 64 0.22 5.03 2.41
N LYS A 65 1.28 4.25 2.63
CA LYS A 65 1.71 3.85 3.97
C LYS A 65 2.04 5.06 4.84
N LYS A 66 2.81 6.03 4.33
CA LYS A 66 3.17 7.25 5.07
C LYS A 66 1.92 8.08 5.45
N THR A 67 1.01 8.27 4.51
CA THR A 67 -0.24 9.01 4.75
C THR A 67 -1.13 8.28 5.76
N LEU A 68 -1.16 6.95 5.71
CA LEU A 68 -1.90 6.12 6.67
C LEU A 68 -1.32 6.22 8.09
N GLU A 69 -0.01 6.23 8.23
CA GLU A 69 0.66 6.44 9.53
C GLU A 69 0.35 7.84 10.09
N ALA A 70 0.35 8.87 9.22
CA ALA A 70 -0.03 10.22 9.62
C ALA A 70 -1.50 10.29 10.08
N LEU A 71 -2.43 9.66 9.35
CA LEU A 71 -3.83 9.56 9.75
C LEU A 71 -4.00 8.82 11.08
N LYS A 72 -3.24 7.74 11.29
CA LYS A 72 -3.25 6.99 12.55
C LYS A 72 -2.75 7.82 13.73
N SER A 73 -1.70 8.62 13.55
CA SER A 73 -1.22 9.55 14.57
C SER A 73 -2.26 10.63 14.87
N PHE A 74 -2.83 11.22 13.84
CA PHE A 74 -3.91 12.19 13.95
C PHE A 74 -5.13 11.63 14.68
N ALA A 75 -5.50 10.36 14.41
CA ALA A 75 -6.60 9.70 15.11
C ALA A 75 -6.34 9.55 16.61
N LYS A 76 -5.09 9.29 17.01
CA LYS A 76 -4.71 9.15 18.44
C LYS A 76 -4.75 10.48 19.21
N GLU A 77 -4.56 11.58 18.50
CA GLU A 77 -4.57 12.95 19.08
C GLU A 77 -5.97 13.49 19.32
N GLN A 78 -7.01 12.79 18.83
CA GLN A 78 -8.39 13.23 19.04
C GLN A 78 -8.79 13.12 20.52
N ASP A 79 -9.36 14.20 21.05
CA ASP A 79 -9.80 14.29 22.46
C ASP A 79 -11.02 13.41 22.73
N LYS A 80 -11.96 13.33 21.76
CA LYS A 80 -13.18 12.54 21.90
C LYS A 80 -12.93 11.07 21.55
N THR A 81 -13.30 10.19 22.45
CA THR A 81 -13.17 8.73 22.28
C THR A 81 -13.93 8.22 21.06
N GLU A 82 -15.14 8.72 20.80
CA GLU A 82 -15.97 8.33 19.65
C GLU A 82 -15.30 8.70 18.30
N ASP A 83 -14.76 9.92 18.19
CA ASP A 83 -14.07 10.36 16.98
C ASP A 83 -12.78 9.56 16.74
N ARG A 84 -12.04 9.27 17.83
CA ARG A 84 -10.85 8.42 17.79
C ARG A 84 -11.17 7.02 17.27
N GLU A 85 -12.18 6.37 17.82
CA GLU A 85 -12.58 5.02 17.43
C GLU A 85 -13.11 4.98 15.98
N ARG A 86 -13.85 6.01 15.59
CA ARG A 86 -14.34 6.16 14.21
C ARG A 86 -13.18 6.26 13.21
N LEU A 87 -12.17 7.08 13.52
CA LEU A 87 -11.00 7.25 12.68
C LEU A 87 -10.12 6.00 12.63
N LEU A 88 -9.91 5.33 13.76
CA LEU A 88 -9.16 4.09 13.81
C LEU A 88 -9.82 2.99 12.98
N ARG A 89 -11.15 2.87 12.98
CA ARG A 89 -11.88 1.96 12.08
C ARG A 89 -11.61 2.29 10.61
N LYS A 90 -11.63 3.56 10.22
CA LYS A 90 -11.27 3.97 8.85
C LYS A 90 -9.83 3.63 8.49
N VAL A 91 -8.90 3.77 9.43
CA VAL A 91 -7.50 3.33 9.25
C VAL A 91 -7.43 1.83 8.99
N ASP A 92 -8.16 1.02 9.76
CA ASP A 92 -8.18 -0.44 9.61
C ASP A 92 -8.78 -0.86 8.26
N ASP A 93 -9.84 -0.19 7.81
CA ASP A 93 -10.42 -0.40 6.46
C ASP A 93 -9.42 -0.08 5.36
N CYS A 94 -8.68 1.03 5.48
CA CYS A 94 -7.63 1.41 4.53
C CYS A 94 -6.47 0.40 4.53
N VAL A 95 -6.09 -0.13 5.69
CA VAL A 95 -5.07 -1.20 5.81
C VAL A 95 -5.51 -2.46 5.08
N LEU A 96 -6.78 -2.85 5.25
CA LEU A 96 -7.33 -4.01 4.56
C LEU A 96 -7.34 -3.80 3.04
N GLY A 97 -7.78 -2.64 2.57
CA GLY A 97 -7.76 -2.26 1.16
C GLY A 97 -6.34 -2.33 0.57
N MET A 98 -5.35 -1.78 1.28
CA MET A 98 -3.94 -1.85 0.88
C MET A 98 -3.45 -3.30 0.75
N LYS A 99 -3.79 -4.19 1.69
CA LYS A 99 -3.43 -5.62 1.62
C LYS A 99 -4.02 -6.29 0.38
N LEU A 100 -5.28 -5.99 0.07
CA LEU A 100 -5.94 -6.53 -1.13
C LEU A 100 -5.25 -6.04 -2.41
N ASN A 101 -4.91 -4.76 -2.49
CA ASN A 101 -4.19 -4.19 -3.63
C ASN A 101 -2.79 -4.80 -3.81
N ILE A 102 -2.04 -5.01 -2.73
CA ILE A 102 -0.73 -5.68 -2.77
C ILE A 102 -0.86 -7.11 -3.33
N ASN A 103 -1.86 -7.86 -2.88
CA ASN A 103 -2.11 -9.21 -3.36
C ASN A 103 -2.52 -9.23 -4.84
N ALA A 104 -3.37 -8.28 -5.25
CA ALA A 104 -3.79 -8.14 -6.64
C ALA A 104 -2.62 -7.77 -7.55
N LEU A 105 -1.80 -6.78 -7.13
CA LEU A 105 -0.59 -6.38 -7.85
C LEU A 105 0.38 -7.56 -8.03
N ARG A 106 0.62 -8.30 -6.95
CA ARG A 106 1.50 -9.48 -7.01
C ARG A 106 0.99 -10.53 -8.00
N LYS A 107 -0.31 -10.81 -7.99
CA LYS A 107 -0.91 -11.76 -8.95
C LYS A 107 -0.77 -11.28 -10.38
N ALA A 108 -1.08 -10.01 -10.64
CA ALA A 108 -0.94 -9.39 -11.95
C ALA A 108 0.52 -9.44 -12.45
N SER A 109 1.46 -9.04 -11.60
CA SER A 109 2.90 -9.05 -11.91
C SER A 109 3.40 -10.46 -12.28
N LEU A 110 3.05 -11.48 -11.51
CA LEU A 110 3.46 -12.85 -11.79
C LEU A 110 2.85 -13.40 -13.10
N ALA A 111 1.61 -13.04 -13.41
CA ALA A 111 0.94 -13.48 -14.64
C ALA A 111 1.61 -12.86 -15.88
N VAL A 112 1.90 -11.57 -15.84
CA VAL A 112 2.53 -10.86 -16.97
C VAL A 112 4.00 -11.26 -17.11
N GLU A 113 4.74 -11.43 -16.02
CA GLU A 113 6.12 -11.94 -16.06
C GLU A 113 6.19 -13.27 -16.80
N LYS A 114 5.29 -14.21 -16.44
CA LYS A 114 5.19 -15.50 -17.13
C LYS A 114 4.87 -15.33 -18.61
N SER A 115 3.92 -14.47 -18.95
CA SER A 115 3.54 -14.21 -20.35
C SER A 115 4.71 -13.66 -21.18
N ILE A 116 5.46 -12.70 -20.61
CA ILE A 116 6.64 -12.12 -21.27
C ILE A 116 7.73 -13.20 -21.46
N ASP A 117 7.98 -14.04 -20.47
CA ASP A 117 8.98 -15.11 -20.56
C ASP A 117 8.58 -16.19 -21.59
N ASP A 118 7.29 -16.54 -21.66
CA ASP A 118 6.77 -17.48 -22.67
C ASP A 118 6.90 -16.90 -24.08
N GLN A 119 6.62 -15.62 -24.30
CA GLN A 119 6.83 -14.93 -25.57
C GLN A 119 8.31 -14.91 -25.98
N TYR A 120 9.22 -14.65 -25.03
CA TYR A 120 10.66 -14.71 -25.33
C TYR A 120 11.11 -16.11 -25.68
N ARG A 121 10.62 -17.14 -24.98
CA ARG A 121 10.90 -18.54 -25.26
C ARG A 121 10.42 -18.90 -26.66
N GLU A 122 9.20 -18.53 -27.03
CA GLU A 122 8.63 -18.78 -28.36
C GLU A 122 9.44 -18.10 -29.48
N ARG A 123 9.84 -16.84 -29.28
CA ARG A 123 10.71 -16.13 -30.23
C ARG A 123 12.07 -16.77 -30.40
N LEU A 124 12.64 -17.35 -29.34
CA LEU A 124 13.90 -18.09 -29.41
C LEU A 124 13.74 -19.43 -30.13
N LEU A 125 12.61 -20.11 -29.94
CA LEU A 125 12.35 -21.43 -30.55
C LEU A 125 11.89 -21.31 -32.02
N SER A 126 11.11 -20.27 -32.35
CA SER A 126 10.63 -20.04 -33.73
C SER A 126 11.69 -19.41 -34.67
N GLY A 127 12.74 -18.83 -34.10
CA GLY A 127 13.82 -18.14 -34.82
C GLY A 127 14.89 -19.07 -35.35
N GLY A 128 14.58 -19.96 -36.29
CA GLY A 128 15.56 -20.80 -37.00
C GLY A 128 16.53 -20.05 -37.93
N HIS A 129 16.75 -18.76 -37.75
CA HIS A 129 17.84 -17.97 -38.30
C HIS A 129 18.66 -17.32 -37.19
N VAL A 130 19.79 -17.91 -36.91
CA VAL A 130 20.84 -17.41 -36.05
C VAL A 130 21.34 -16.07 -36.60
N LYS A 131 20.65 -14.99 -36.26
CA LYS A 131 21.28 -13.67 -36.26
C LYS A 131 21.89 -13.54 -34.86
N GLN A 132 23.20 -13.53 -34.84
CA GLN A 132 24.08 -13.28 -33.68
C GLN A 132 23.60 -12.01 -32.96
N ARG A 133 22.59 -12.14 -32.09
CA ARG A 133 22.17 -11.06 -31.21
C ARG A 133 23.15 -10.98 -30.05
N GLY A 134 23.79 -9.83 -29.97
CA GLY A 134 24.97 -9.62 -29.19
C GLY A 134 24.76 -9.75 -27.69
N ARG A 135 25.87 -9.88 -27.02
CA ARG A 135 26.09 -9.93 -25.56
C ARG A 135 25.30 -8.86 -24.76
N ALA A 136 24.93 -7.75 -25.43
CA ALA A 136 24.12 -6.65 -24.88
C ALA A 136 22.68 -7.07 -24.47
N ASP A 137 22.04 -7.98 -25.21
CA ASP A 137 20.67 -8.41 -24.90
C ASP A 137 20.61 -9.28 -23.64
N LYS A 138 21.66 -10.06 -23.37
CA LYS A 138 21.76 -10.91 -22.17
C LYS A 138 21.99 -10.07 -20.91
N GLU A 139 22.75 -9.02 -21.00
CA GLU A 139 23.04 -8.12 -19.90
C GLU A 139 21.84 -7.23 -19.54
N THR A 140 21.09 -6.76 -20.54
CA THR A 140 19.82 -6.04 -20.35
C THR A 140 18.77 -6.94 -19.72
N LEU A 141 18.68 -8.20 -20.12
CA LEU A 141 17.81 -9.20 -19.51
C LEU A 141 18.14 -9.47 -18.04
N LEU A 142 19.43 -9.61 -17.73
CA LEU A 142 19.90 -9.81 -16.35
C LEU A 142 19.63 -8.59 -15.45
N ARG A 143 19.82 -7.37 -15.97
CA ARG A 143 19.51 -6.14 -15.23
C ARG A 143 18.01 -5.99 -15.00
N SER A 144 17.20 -6.33 -15.99
CA SER A 144 15.75 -6.28 -15.91
C SER A 144 15.19 -7.27 -14.89
N THR A 145 15.66 -8.53 -14.89
CA THR A 145 15.27 -9.54 -13.89
C THR A 145 15.70 -9.15 -12.49
N SER A 146 16.88 -8.55 -12.31
CA SER A 146 17.35 -8.03 -11.02
C SER A 146 16.43 -6.93 -10.49
N GLY A 147 16.04 -5.95 -11.33
CA GLY A 147 15.12 -4.88 -10.93
C GLY A 147 13.74 -5.39 -10.53
N MET A 148 13.22 -6.41 -11.22
CA MET A 148 11.92 -7.04 -10.87
C MET A 148 11.99 -7.76 -9.54
N THR A 149 13.05 -8.51 -9.29
CA THR A 149 13.27 -9.20 -8.02
C THR A 149 13.34 -8.19 -6.87
N GLU A 150 14.00 -7.07 -7.07
CA GLU A 150 14.11 -6.01 -6.08
C GLU A 150 12.76 -5.33 -5.80
N ASN A 151 11.96 -5.07 -6.84
CA ASN A 151 10.60 -4.53 -6.69
C ASN A 151 9.67 -5.51 -5.96
N LEU A 152 9.71 -6.80 -6.31
CA LEU A 152 8.94 -7.84 -5.60
C LEU A 152 9.41 -7.98 -4.15
N PHE A 153 10.71 -7.86 -3.90
CA PHE A 153 11.26 -7.88 -2.54
C PHE A 153 10.79 -6.65 -1.74
N THR A 154 10.76 -5.48 -2.35
CA THR A 154 10.24 -4.26 -1.73
C THR A 154 8.76 -4.38 -1.38
N ILE A 155 7.94 -4.92 -2.29
CA ILE A 155 6.52 -5.20 -2.05
C ILE A 155 6.34 -6.24 -0.93
N SER A 156 7.15 -7.31 -0.94
CA SER A 156 7.14 -8.33 0.11
C SER A 156 7.52 -7.75 1.48
N ARG A 157 8.51 -6.86 1.53
CA ARG A 157 8.92 -6.16 2.75
C ARG A 157 7.83 -5.23 3.27
N LEU A 158 7.19 -4.46 2.39
CA LEU A 158 6.05 -3.63 2.77
C LEU A 158 4.90 -4.47 3.34
N MET A 159 4.68 -5.66 2.80
CA MET A 159 3.69 -6.62 3.28
C MET A 159 4.04 -7.16 4.67
N ALA A 160 5.31 -7.55 4.89
CA ALA A 160 5.80 -8.04 6.18
C ALA A 160 5.71 -6.95 7.26
N ASP A 161 6.12 -5.72 6.93
CA ASP A 161 5.99 -4.58 7.83
C ASP A 161 4.53 -4.31 8.20
N GLN A 162 3.60 -4.45 7.23
CA GLN A 162 2.18 -4.25 7.47
C GLN A 162 1.57 -5.32 8.38
N VAL A 163 1.97 -6.58 8.22
CA VAL A 163 1.58 -7.67 9.12
C VAL A 163 2.07 -7.38 10.54
N LYS A 164 3.35 -7.02 10.69
CA LYS A 164 3.94 -6.67 11.98
C LYS A 164 3.25 -5.47 12.67
N HIS A 165 2.88 -4.45 11.89
CA HIS A 165 2.08 -3.33 12.42
C HIS A 165 0.67 -3.75 12.85
N SER A 166 0.06 -4.70 12.15
CA SER A 166 -1.26 -5.24 12.52
C SER A 166 -1.19 -6.07 13.80
N GLU A 167 -0.14 -6.87 13.97
CA GLU A 167 0.13 -7.65 15.19
C GLU A 167 0.35 -6.71 16.38
N ASN A 168 1.20 -5.70 16.24
CA ASN A 168 1.41 -4.70 17.29
C ASN A 168 0.12 -3.94 17.65
N ALA A 169 -0.75 -3.66 16.68
CA ALA A 169 -2.04 -3.03 16.93
C ALA A 169 -2.99 -3.95 17.69
N LEU A 170 -2.99 -5.25 17.39
CA LEU A 170 -3.77 -6.27 18.11
C LEU A 170 -3.27 -6.42 19.54
N ASP A 171 -1.95 -6.49 19.77
CA ASP A 171 -1.35 -6.59 21.10
C ASP A 171 -1.69 -5.38 21.97
N LEU A 172 -1.68 -4.17 21.39
CA LEU A 172 -2.12 -2.95 22.07
C LEU A 172 -3.61 -2.98 22.43
N LEU A 173 -4.46 -3.53 21.56
CA LEU A 173 -5.90 -3.68 21.82
C LEU A 173 -6.16 -4.72 22.91
N VAL A 174 -5.47 -5.86 22.86
CA VAL A 174 -5.57 -6.91 23.89
C VAL A 174 -5.09 -6.39 25.25
N SER A 175 -3.94 -5.70 25.29
CA SER A 175 -3.43 -5.10 26.52
C SER A 175 -4.38 -4.06 27.11
N ARG A 176 -5.05 -3.28 26.24
CA ARG A 176 -6.02 -2.26 26.65
C ARG A 176 -7.32 -2.88 27.17
N MET A 177 -7.79 -3.98 26.56
CA MET A 177 -8.93 -4.75 27.05
C MET A 177 -8.65 -5.36 28.43
N HIS A 178 -7.45 -5.84 28.67
CA HIS A 178 -7.04 -6.34 29.99
C HIS A 178 -7.09 -5.24 31.07
N VAL A 179 -6.59 -4.05 30.75
CA VAL A 179 -6.59 -2.90 31.70
C VAL A 179 -8.00 -2.45 32.03
N THR A 180 -8.91 -2.40 31.05
CA THR A 180 -10.32 -2.00 31.31
C THR A 180 -11.08 -3.04 32.13
N LYS A 181 -10.77 -4.33 31.96
CA LYS A 181 -11.37 -5.41 32.75
C LYS A 181 -10.94 -5.36 34.23
N TRP A 182 -9.68 -4.94 34.50
CA TRP A 182 -9.17 -4.76 35.87
C TRP A 182 -9.78 -3.56 36.60
N HIS A 183 -10.07 -2.47 35.88
CA HIS A 183 -10.70 -1.28 36.48
C HIS A 183 -12.21 -1.45 36.71
N GLY A 184 -12.88 -2.35 35.95
CA GLY A 184 -14.28 -2.68 36.15
C GLY A 184 -14.57 -3.54 37.40
N CYS A 185 -13.62 -4.37 37.82
CA CYS A 185 -13.78 -5.25 39.02
C CYS A 185 -13.52 -4.60 40.38
N ARG A 186 -13.05 -3.34 40.40
CA ARG A 186 -12.73 -2.66 41.69
C ARG A 186 -13.84 -1.71 42.18
N LYS A 187 -14.99 -1.68 41.55
CA LYS A 187 -16.16 -0.86 41.90
C LYS A 187 -17.42 -1.69 42.17
N GLY A 188 -17.24 -2.93 42.63
CA GLY A 188 -18.31 -3.76 43.13
C GLY A 188 -18.10 -4.06 44.62
#